data_979237f8424b2da635eff0783c3a34d2
#
_entry.id   979237f8424b2da635eff0783c3a34d2
#
_cell.length_a   1.000
_cell.length_b   1.000
_cell.length_c   1.000
_cell.angle_alpha   90.00
_cell.angle_beta   90.00
_cell.angle_gamma   90.00
#
_symmetry.space_group_name_H-M   'P 1'
#
loop_
_entity.id
_entity.type
_entity.pdbx_description
1 polymer ?
#
loop_
_entity_poly.entity_id
_entity_poly.type
_entity_poly.pdbx_seq_one_letter_code
_entity_poly.pdbx_strand_id
1 'polypeptide(L)'
;KKRGDTEWCLAPIPLGGYVKMVDTREGNVAEADLPFAFDRQHPAKRIAIVAAGPLTNLILAVVLYGLSFSFGVTEIRPYVGTVEPASIAAKAGFVPEDKILSVNGKAVKDWSDVQTEILLEVESRRVDVAVQTASGQQTVRVIDAAGTPEAGKVAKNSGNIGLWPFKMTTRLGLVMKNSPMERAGLKVGDRLLTADGKPIEQWLEWADLFRRNPGNRITIGYERGGKVYEANVRPDAEELPDGTLVGKVGTAPQRDEAWDKRVRYQYTPSVPEAFRMGWDKMTSYSLMTAEFFGKLITGKASLSHVSGPLTIADVAGRSAALGIQSYLEFLALVSVSLGVMNLLPVPVLDGGHLVYYTAEWIRGKPLSERIQAIGLRFGLAAMLMLMLVAFFNDINRLFG
;
A
#
# COMPACT_ATOMS: atom_id res chain seq x y z
N LYS A 1 13.70 -22.71 -31.31
CA LYS A 1 13.87 -24.17 -31.08
C LYS A 1 12.50 -24.84 -31.07
N LYS A 2 12.25 -25.77 -32.01
CA LYS A 2 10.97 -26.50 -32.05
C LYS A 2 11.04 -27.72 -31.10
N ARG A 3 10.00 -27.87 -30.26
CA ARG A 3 9.86 -29.04 -29.35
C ARG A 3 8.40 -29.50 -29.39
N GLY A 4 8.16 -30.63 -30.06
CA GLY A 4 6.81 -31.09 -30.43
C GLY A 4 6.16 -30.08 -31.38
N ASP A 5 4.92 -29.68 -31.11
CA ASP A 5 4.14 -28.73 -31.92
C ASP A 5 4.38 -27.28 -31.50
N THR A 6 5.25 -27.04 -30.50
CA THR A 6 5.55 -25.70 -29.98
C THR A 6 6.91 -25.21 -30.47
N GLU A 7 6.95 -23.97 -30.99
CA GLU A 7 8.17 -23.28 -31.35
C GLU A 7 8.55 -22.26 -30.28
N TRP A 8 9.76 -22.41 -29.73
CA TRP A 8 10.33 -21.51 -28.72
C TRP A 8 11.30 -20.53 -29.39
N CYS A 9 10.96 -19.24 -29.31
CA CYS A 9 11.79 -18.18 -29.86
C CYS A 9 12.34 -17.28 -28.73
N LEU A 10 13.62 -16.93 -28.80
CA LEU A 10 14.25 -15.93 -27.96
C LEU A 10 14.53 -14.70 -28.83
N ALA A 11 13.88 -13.56 -28.51
CA ALA A 11 14.14 -12.31 -29.20
C ALA A 11 15.41 -11.63 -28.64
N PRO A 12 16.29 -11.06 -29.49
CA PRO A 12 17.49 -10.36 -29.03
C PRO A 12 17.17 -9.03 -28.32
N ILE A 13 16.01 -8.43 -28.58
CA ILE A 13 15.55 -7.20 -27.93
C ILE A 13 14.46 -7.57 -26.92
N PRO A 14 14.67 -7.32 -25.61
CA PRO A 14 13.74 -7.74 -24.55
C PRO A 14 12.56 -6.76 -24.43
N LEU A 15 11.73 -6.68 -25.47
CA LEU A 15 10.50 -5.85 -25.47
C LEU A 15 9.28 -6.59 -24.86
N GLY A 16 9.49 -7.78 -24.32
CA GLY A 16 8.46 -8.65 -23.77
C GLY A 16 8.36 -9.99 -24.50
N GLY A 17 7.56 -10.90 -23.96
CA GLY A 17 7.23 -12.17 -24.58
C GLY A 17 5.77 -12.23 -25.01
N TYR A 18 5.47 -13.04 -26.00
CA TYR A 18 4.09 -13.32 -26.39
C TYR A 18 3.93 -14.80 -26.74
N VAL A 19 2.72 -15.28 -26.60
CA VAL A 19 2.34 -16.62 -27.06
C VAL A 19 1.44 -16.43 -28.26
N LYS A 20 1.92 -16.87 -29.43
CA LYS A 20 1.10 -16.91 -30.63
C LYS A 20 0.36 -18.24 -30.69
N MET A 21 -0.94 -18.19 -30.65
CA MET A 21 -1.83 -19.35 -30.81
C MET A 21 -2.27 -19.47 -32.26
N VAL A 22 -2.65 -20.68 -32.68
CA VAL A 22 -3.32 -20.88 -33.96
C VAL A 22 -4.72 -20.28 -33.88
N ASP A 23 -5.02 -19.28 -34.68
CA ASP A 23 -6.31 -18.56 -34.71
C ASP A 23 -6.71 -18.28 -36.15
N THR A 24 -7.92 -18.68 -36.55
CA THR A 24 -8.38 -18.51 -37.95
C THR A 24 -8.61 -17.07 -38.35
N ARG A 25 -8.67 -16.16 -37.37
CA ARG A 25 -8.83 -14.71 -37.59
C ARG A 25 -7.52 -13.99 -37.90
N GLU A 26 -6.36 -14.62 -37.59
CA GLU A 26 -5.03 -14.01 -37.75
C GLU A 26 -4.29 -14.43 -39.03
N GLY A 27 -4.90 -15.28 -39.85
CA GLY A 27 -4.31 -15.74 -41.12
C GLY A 27 -4.80 -17.09 -41.59
N ASN A 28 -4.21 -17.59 -42.69
CA ASN A 28 -4.54 -18.91 -43.22
C ASN A 28 -3.98 -20.00 -42.29
N VAL A 29 -4.87 -20.80 -41.72
CA VAL A 29 -4.54 -21.96 -40.89
C VAL A 29 -4.63 -23.19 -41.77
N ALA A 30 -3.62 -24.09 -41.70
CA ALA A 30 -3.63 -25.38 -42.41
C ALA A 30 -4.85 -26.20 -41.95
N GLU A 31 -5.44 -26.99 -42.84
CA GLU A 31 -6.62 -27.80 -42.53
C GLU A 31 -6.40 -28.75 -41.36
N ALA A 32 -5.17 -29.29 -41.24
CA ALA A 32 -4.79 -30.18 -40.14
C ALA A 32 -4.79 -29.49 -38.78
N ASP A 33 -4.60 -28.14 -38.71
CA ASP A 33 -4.50 -27.34 -37.49
C ASP A 33 -5.84 -26.73 -37.10
N LEU A 34 -6.84 -26.73 -37.98
CA LEU A 34 -8.17 -26.15 -37.72
C LEU A 34 -8.86 -26.69 -36.44
N PRO A 35 -8.77 -27.97 -36.09
CA PRO A 35 -9.35 -28.50 -34.86
C PRO A 35 -8.68 -27.92 -33.58
N PHE A 36 -7.44 -27.44 -33.70
CA PHE A 36 -6.65 -26.88 -32.60
C PHE A 36 -6.72 -25.35 -32.53
N ALA A 37 -7.36 -24.72 -33.53
CA ALA A 37 -7.48 -23.28 -33.58
C ALA A 37 -8.19 -22.74 -32.31
N PHE A 38 -7.60 -21.70 -31.68
CA PHE A 38 -8.05 -21.13 -30.42
C PHE A 38 -9.51 -20.61 -30.51
N ASP A 39 -9.82 -19.91 -31.57
CA ASP A 39 -11.17 -19.37 -31.82
C ASP A 39 -12.25 -20.43 -32.00
N ARG A 40 -11.88 -21.67 -32.36
CA ARG A 40 -12.79 -22.82 -32.49
C ARG A 40 -12.90 -23.67 -31.23
N GLN A 41 -12.10 -23.40 -30.20
CA GLN A 41 -12.20 -24.12 -28.94
C GLN A 41 -13.44 -23.72 -28.14
N HIS A 42 -13.92 -24.66 -27.32
CA HIS A 42 -15.01 -24.40 -26.40
C HIS A 42 -14.70 -23.18 -25.50
N PRO A 43 -15.65 -22.24 -25.23
CA PRO A 43 -15.42 -21.06 -24.44
C PRO A 43 -14.71 -21.29 -23.10
N ALA A 44 -15.03 -22.40 -22.39
CA ALA A 44 -14.37 -22.76 -21.13
C ALA A 44 -12.86 -22.99 -21.29
N LYS A 45 -12.41 -23.60 -22.40
CA LYS A 45 -10.99 -23.78 -22.69
C LYS A 45 -10.31 -22.44 -22.98
N ARG A 46 -10.98 -21.57 -23.75
CA ARG A 46 -10.46 -20.22 -24.04
C ARG A 46 -10.34 -19.37 -22.78
N ILE A 47 -11.33 -19.45 -21.87
CA ILE A 47 -11.29 -18.80 -20.55
C ILE A 47 -10.08 -19.32 -19.74
N ALA A 48 -9.87 -20.64 -19.67
CA ALA A 48 -8.76 -21.21 -18.92
C ALA A 48 -7.39 -20.78 -19.48
N ILE A 49 -7.25 -20.73 -20.82
CA ILE A 49 -6.01 -20.32 -21.49
C ILE A 49 -5.71 -18.85 -21.20
N VAL A 50 -6.69 -17.96 -21.33
CA VAL A 50 -6.50 -16.52 -21.10
C VAL A 50 -6.29 -16.22 -19.62
N ALA A 51 -7.01 -16.89 -18.72
CA ALA A 51 -6.83 -16.71 -17.28
C ALA A 51 -5.44 -17.21 -16.79
N ALA A 52 -4.80 -18.13 -17.50
CA ALA A 52 -3.49 -18.67 -17.10
C ALA A 52 -2.42 -17.58 -17.01
N GLY A 53 -2.44 -16.53 -17.87
CA GLY A 53 -1.50 -15.41 -17.81
C GLY A 53 -1.56 -14.65 -16.46
N PRO A 54 -2.67 -14.02 -16.14
CA PRO A 54 -2.86 -13.33 -14.86
C PRO A 54 -2.62 -14.23 -13.65
N LEU A 55 -3.12 -15.46 -13.67
CA LEU A 55 -2.92 -16.40 -12.55
C LEU A 55 -1.44 -16.78 -12.36
N THR A 56 -0.68 -16.93 -13.45
CA THR A 56 0.77 -17.18 -13.36
C THR A 56 1.48 -16.01 -12.70
N ASN A 57 1.09 -14.77 -12.97
CA ASN A 57 1.64 -13.59 -12.29
C ASN A 57 1.33 -13.60 -10.79
N LEU A 58 0.11 -13.95 -10.39
CA LEU A 58 -0.24 -14.06 -8.98
C LEU A 58 0.52 -15.19 -8.27
N ILE A 59 0.67 -16.36 -8.92
CA ILE A 59 1.47 -17.46 -8.39
C ILE A 59 2.94 -17.05 -8.28
N LEU A 60 3.49 -16.40 -9.31
CA LEU A 60 4.86 -15.88 -9.27
C LEU A 60 5.06 -14.90 -8.11
N ALA A 61 4.10 -14.04 -7.85
CA ALA A 61 4.15 -13.12 -6.70
C ALA A 61 4.23 -13.86 -5.37
N VAL A 62 3.44 -14.93 -5.19
CA VAL A 62 3.52 -15.78 -3.97
C VAL A 62 4.91 -16.40 -3.82
N VAL A 63 5.47 -16.88 -4.93
CA VAL A 63 6.83 -17.48 -4.93
C VAL A 63 7.87 -16.43 -4.56
N LEU A 64 7.82 -15.25 -5.16
CA LEU A 64 8.78 -14.18 -4.90
C LEU A 64 8.69 -13.64 -3.46
N TYR A 65 7.47 -13.44 -2.93
CA TYR A 65 7.28 -13.09 -1.51
C TYR A 65 7.76 -14.19 -0.58
N GLY A 66 7.40 -15.45 -0.86
CA GLY A 66 7.84 -16.59 -0.06
C GLY A 66 9.37 -16.71 -0.01
N LEU A 67 10.03 -16.53 -1.15
CA LEU A 67 11.50 -16.47 -1.21
C LEU A 67 12.04 -15.27 -0.44
N SER A 68 11.46 -14.07 -0.59
CA SER A 68 11.87 -12.90 0.16
C SER A 68 11.78 -13.13 1.67
N PHE A 69 10.66 -13.65 2.17
CA PHE A 69 10.46 -13.92 3.59
C PHE A 69 11.39 -15.02 4.13
N SER A 70 11.84 -15.94 3.28
CA SER A 70 12.82 -16.96 3.68
C SER A 70 14.19 -16.39 4.05
N PHE A 71 14.52 -15.14 3.66
CA PHE A 71 15.71 -14.43 4.13
C PHE A 71 15.56 -13.82 5.53
N GLY A 72 14.37 -13.90 6.11
CA GLY A 72 14.01 -13.34 7.39
C GLY A 72 13.01 -12.20 7.27
N VAL A 73 12.23 -12.02 8.32
CA VAL A 73 11.19 -11.00 8.43
C VAL A 73 11.48 -10.13 9.66
N THR A 74 11.31 -8.83 9.49
CA THR A 74 11.38 -7.89 10.62
C THR A 74 9.96 -7.57 11.07
N GLU A 75 9.62 -7.98 12.28
CA GLU A 75 8.34 -7.72 12.92
C GLU A 75 8.49 -6.75 14.08
N ILE A 76 7.38 -6.18 14.50
CA ILE A 76 7.30 -5.24 15.60
C ILE A 76 6.56 -5.90 16.75
N ARG A 77 7.24 -6.05 17.90
CA ARG A 77 6.63 -6.58 19.11
C ARG A 77 5.44 -5.72 19.54
N PRO A 78 4.43 -6.30 20.17
CA PRO A 78 3.19 -5.63 20.55
C PRO A 78 3.34 -4.70 21.76
N TYR A 79 4.27 -3.75 21.69
CA TYR A 79 4.48 -2.71 22.70
C TYR A 79 3.91 -1.37 22.24
N VAL A 80 3.25 -0.67 23.16
CA VAL A 80 2.79 0.69 22.94
C VAL A 80 3.98 1.65 23.07
N GLY A 81 4.33 2.33 21.98
CA GLY A 81 5.38 3.36 21.99
C GLY A 81 4.84 4.75 22.26
N THR A 82 3.79 5.15 21.51
CA THR A 82 3.15 6.48 21.63
C THR A 82 1.64 6.29 21.64
N VAL A 83 0.96 7.05 22.51
CA VAL A 83 -0.51 7.15 22.59
C VAL A 83 -0.91 8.56 22.18
N GLU A 84 -1.79 8.67 21.20
CA GLU A 84 -2.27 9.97 20.70
C GLU A 84 -3.22 10.60 21.74
N PRO A 85 -3.00 11.87 22.13
CA PRO A 85 -3.86 12.58 23.09
C PRO A 85 -5.33 12.61 22.62
N ALA A 86 -6.25 12.48 23.55
CA ALA A 86 -7.70 12.48 23.31
C ALA A 86 -8.23 11.39 22.35
N SER A 87 -7.38 10.45 21.91
CA SER A 87 -7.76 9.32 21.06
C SER A 87 -8.60 8.28 21.79
N ILE A 88 -9.13 7.32 21.03
CA ILE A 88 -9.81 6.13 21.60
C ILE A 88 -8.88 5.38 22.56
N ALA A 89 -7.62 5.24 22.18
CA ALA A 89 -6.61 4.57 23.00
C ALA A 89 -6.31 5.33 24.32
N ALA A 90 -6.22 6.67 24.25
CA ALA A 90 -6.04 7.48 25.45
C ALA A 90 -7.23 7.35 26.41
N LYS A 91 -8.46 7.39 25.86
CA LYS A 91 -9.69 7.19 26.65
C LYS A 91 -9.78 5.79 27.26
N ALA A 92 -9.25 4.77 26.59
CA ALA A 92 -9.15 3.40 27.09
C ALA A 92 -8.05 3.21 28.14
N GLY A 93 -7.26 4.24 28.42
CA GLY A 93 -6.23 4.24 29.45
C GLY A 93 -4.91 3.57 29.05
N PHE A 94 -4.64 3.39 27.75
CA PHE A 94 -3.32 2.94 27.29
C PHE A 94 -2.24 3.95 27.67
N VAL A 95 -1.09 3.44 28.02
CA VAL A 95 0.10 4.25 28.32
C VAL A 95 1.33 3.71 27.56
N PRO A 96 2.33 4.57 27.28
CA PRO A 96 3.60 4.10 26.71
C PRO A 96 4.20 2.96 27.54
N GLU A 97 4.82 2.01 26.87
CA GLU A 97 5.43 0.79 27.39
C GLU A 97 4.44 -0.33 27.81
N ASP A 98 3.13 -0.13 27.70
CA ASP A 98 2.19 -1.25 27.80
C ASP A 98 2.57 -2.32 26.74
N LYS A 99 2.76 -3.57 27.16
CA LYS A 99 2.92 -4.72 26.27
C LYS A 99 1.56 -5.37 26.10
N ILE A 100 1.04 -5.39 24.88
CA ILE A 100 -0.25 -6.04 24.59
C ILE A 100 -0.04 -7.54 24.55
N LEU A 101 -0.85 -8.28 25.29
CA LEU A 101 -0.80 -9.73 25.44
C LEU A 101 -1.89 -10.42 24.61
N SER A 102 -3.10 -9.87 24.65
CA SER A 102 -4.25 -10.41 23.93
C SER A 102 -5.30 -9.33 23.65
N VAL A 103 -6.11 -9.57 22.62
CA VAL A 103 -7.30 -8.77 22.28
C VAL A 103 -8.51 -9.70 22.34
N ASN A 104 -9.52 -9.39 23.16
CA ASN A 104 -10.69 -10.24 23.41
C ASN A 104 -10.32 -11.70 23.73
N GLY A 105 -9.24 -11.91 24.50
CA GLY A 105 -8.73 -13.23 24.88
C GLY A 105 -7.89 -13.93 23.80
N LYS A 106 -7.83 -13.42 22.58
CA LYS A 106 -6.97 -13.94 21.50
C LYS A 106 -5.55 -13.39 21.66
N ALA A 107 -4.58 -14.27 21.91
CA ALA A 107 -3.18 -13.88 22.06
C ALA A 107 -2.63 -13.23 20.77
N VAL A 108 -1.84 -12.16 20.93
CA VAL A 108 -1.19 -11.44 19.84
C VAL A 108 0.33 -11.66 19.91
N LYS A 109 0.98 -11.82 18.77
CA LYS A 109 2.42 -12.07 18.66
C LYS A 109 3.20 -10.80 18.31
N ASP A 110 2.62 -9.98 17.47
CA ASP A 110 3.23 -8.79 16.90
C ASP A 110 2.21 -7.63 16.80
N TRP A 111 2.69 -6.50 16.33
CA TRP A 111 1.87 -5.30 16.19
C TRP A 111 0.80 -5.43 15.09
N SER A 112 1.05 -6.22 14.05
CA SER A 112 0.07 -6.45 12.99
C SER A 112 -1.15 -7.20 13.49
N ASP A 113 -0.93 -8.22 14.34
CA ASP A 113 -2.01 -8.93 15.02
C ASP A 113 -2.87 -7.96 15.85
N VAL A 114 -2.21 -7.07 16.63
CA VAL A 114 -2.93 -6.08 17.46
C VAL A 114 -3.83 -5.19 16.60
N GLN A 115 -3.29 -4.64 15.50
CA GLN A 115 -4.07 -3.78 14.63
C GLN A 115 -5.24 -4.50 13.99
N THR A 116 -4.99 -5.72 13.50
CA THR A 116 -6.03 -6.54 12.84
C THR A 116 -7.17 -6.87 13.81
N GLU A 117 -6.83 -7.37 15.01
CA GLU A 117 -7.86 -7.79 15.98
C GLU A 117 -8.67 -6.61 16.52
N ILE A 118 -8.04 -5.46 16.76
CA ILE A 118 -8.76 -4.25 17.16
C ILE A 118 -9.67 -3.75 16.03
N LEU A 119 -9.16 -3.72 14.79
CA LEU A 119 -9.91 -3.22 13.64
C LEU A 119 -11.18 -4.03 13.38
N LEU A 120 -11.09 -5.35 13.49
CA LEU A 120 -12.24 -6.25 13.27
C LEU A 120 -13.39 -6.01 14.25
N GLU A 121 -13.11 -5.49 15.43
CA GLU A 121 -14.04 -5.49 16.55
C GLU A 121 -14.50 -4.10 17.00
N VAL A 122 -13.69 -3.06 16.79
CA VAL A 122 -13.87 -1.73 17.39
C VAL A 122 -15.17 -1.02 17.00
N GLU A 123 -15.72 -1.33 15.82
CA GLU A 123 -17.00 -0.75 15.36
C GLU A 123 -18.22 -1.44 15.97
N SER A 124 -18.13 -2.73 16.23
CA SER A 124 -19.29 -3.57 16.51
C SER A 124 -19.47 -3.87 18.00
N ARG A 125 -18.39 -3.85 18.77
CA ARG A 125 -18.45 -4.20 20.21
C ARG A 125 -17.31 -3.58 21.02
N ARG A 126 -17.45 -3.63 22.33
CA ARG A 126 -16.40 -3.37 23.29
C ARG A 126 -15.24 -4.35 23.08
N VAL A 127 -14.01 -3.83 23.14
CA VAL A 127 -12.79 -4.62 22.96
C VAL A 127 -11.97 -4.60 24.24
N ASP A 128 -11.76 -5.76 24.85
CA ASP A 128 -10.95 -5.94 26.04
C ASP A 128 -9.52 -6.32 25.63
N VAL A 129 -8.54 -5.46 25.99
CA VAL A 129 -7.14 -5.64 25.64
C VAL A 129 -6.34 -5.92 26.90
N ALA A 130 -5.87 -7.16 27.07
CA ALA A 130 -4.97 -7.50 28.16
C ALA A 130 -3.59 -6.96 27.89
N VAL A 131 -3.03 -6.21 28.84
CA VAL A 131 -1.69 -5.63 28.75
C VAL A 131 -0.86 -5.94 29.98
N GLN A 132 0.46 -5.98 29.80
CA GLN A 132 1.44 -5.95 30.87
C GLN A 132 2.05 -4.54 30.91
N THR A 133 1.89 -3.85 32.03
CA THR A 133 2.44 -2.50 32.22
C THR A 133 3.97 -2.52 32.34
N ALA A 134 4.60 -1.36 32.27
CA ALA A 134 6.04 -1.22 32.47
C ALA A 134 6.53 -1.76 33.83
N SER A 135 5.65 -1.75 34.88
CA SER A 135 5.94 -2.34 36.19
C SER A 135 5.79 -3.87 36.24
N GLY A 136 5.37 -4.51 35.14
CA GLY A 136 5.12 -5.96 35.04
C GLY A 136 3.72 -6.41 35.46
N GLN A 137 2.88 -5.51 35.97
CA GLN A 137 1.50 -5.83 36.37
C GLN A 137 0.63 -6.08 35.13
N GLN A 138 -0.20 -7.12 35.18
CA GLN A 138 -1.20 -7.35 34.13
C GLN A 138 -2.51 -6.61 34.47
N THR A 139 -3.08 -5.97 33.45
CA THR A 139 -4.35 -5.25 33.55
C THR A 139 -5.08 -5.32 32.21
N VAL A 140 -6.34 -4.88 32.19
CA VAL A 140 -7.14 -4.82 30.96
C VAL A 140 -7.42 -3.37 30.61
N ARG A 141 -7.09 -2.98 29.38
CA ARG A 141 -7.50 -1.72 28.77
C ARG A 141 -8.78 -1.96 28.02
N VAL A 142 -9.79 -1.14 28.26
CA VAL A 142 -11.13 -1.34 27.69
C VAL A 142 -11.38 -0.30 26.63
N ILE A 143 -11.50 -0.74 25.39
CA ILE A 143 -11.91 0.10 24.27
C ILE A 143 -13.43 0.01 24.16
N ASP A 144 -14.12 1.07 24.54
CA ASP A 144 -15.57 1.20 24.46
C ASP A 144 -15.92 2.34 23.48
N ALA A 145 -15.83 2.03 22.21
CA ALA A 145 -16.05 2.98 21.11
C ALA A 145 -17.10 2.49 20.10
N ALA A 146 -17.71 1.34 20.36
CA ALA A 146 -18.69 0.74 19.45
C ALA A 146 -19.84 1.71 19.12
N GLY A 147 -20.19 1.82 17.82
CA GLY A 147 -21.24 2.70 17.34
C GLY A 147 -20.91 4.20 17.37
N THR A 148 -19.71 4.60 17.78
CA THR A 148 -19.29 6.01 17.74
C THR A 148 -18.78 6.42 16.35
N PRO A 149 -18.92 7.72 15.95
CA PRO A 149 -18.33 8.21 14.72
C PRO A 149 -16.81 8.02 14.64
N GLU A 150 -16.12 8.05 15.79
CA GLU A 150 -14.68 7.83 15.89
C GLU A 150 -14.32 6.38 15.53
N ALA A 151 -15.08 5.38 16.00
CA ALA A 151 -14.87 3.98 15.62
C ALA A 151 -15.07 3.75 14.12
N GLY A 152 -16.09 4.37 13.51
CA GLY A 152 -16.31 4.33 12.07
C GLY A 152 -15.20 4.99 11.25
N LYS A 153 -14.49 5.97 11.82
CA LYS A 153 -13.29 6.54 11.19
C LYS A 153 -12.09 5.61 11.27
N VAL A 154 -11.96 4.83 12.35
CA VAL A 154 -10.87 3.86 12.50
C VAL A 154 -10.87 2.85 11.35
N ALA A 155 -12.02 2.26 11.04
CA ALA A 155 -12.15 1.31 9.95
C ALA A 155 -11.80 1.91 8.57
N LYS A 156 -12.13 3.21 8.37
CA LYS A 156 -11.82 3.95 7.13
C LYS A 156 -10.36 4.39 7.03
N ASN A 157 -9.69 4.61 8.16
CA ASN A 157 -8.36 5.23 8.26
C ASN A 157 -7.27 4.25 8.74
N SER A 158 -7.20 3.05 8.19
CA SER A 158 -6.13 2.07 8.45
C SER A 158 -6.12 1.45 9.87
N GLY A 159 -7.24 1.48 10.59
CA GLY A 159 -7.38 0.76 11.85
C GLY A 159 -6.61 1.33 13.05
N ASN A 160 -6.21 2.60 13.01
CA ASN A 160 -5.48 3.19 14.12
C ASN A 160 -6.41 3.90 15.10
N ILE A 161 -6.44 3.41 16.33
CA ILE A 161 -7.18 3.99 17.45
C ILE A 161 -6.39 5.06 18.22
N GLY A 162 -5.28 5.52 17.69
CA GLY A 162 -4.33 6.44 18.36
C GLY A 162 -3.22 5.70 19.12
N LEU A 163 -2.93 4.45 18.76
CA LEU A 163 -1.81 3.66 19.26
C LEU A 163 -0.71 3.52 18.22
N TRP A 164 0.53 3.73 18.65
CA TRP A 164 1.71 3.60 17.80
C TRP A 164 2.77 2.73 18.49
N PRO A 165 3.41 1.80 17.76
CA PRO A 165 4.47 0.95 18.33
C PRO A 165 5.80 1.69 18.51
N PHE A 166 5.94 2.86 17.91
CA PHE A 166 7.18 3.66 17.94
C PHE A 166 7.08 4.79 18.95
N LYS A 167 8.18 5.10 19.63
CA LYS A 167 8.30 6.33 20.40
C LYS A 167 8.75 7.47 19.48
N MET A 168 7.91 8.47 19.37
CA MET A 168 8.16 9.70 18.61
C MET A 168 8.70 10.76 19.55
N THR A 169 9.88 11.30 19.24
CA THR A 169 10.46 12.40 20.02
C THR A 169 10.05 13.74 19.42
N THR A 170 10.16 14.83 20.16
CA THR A 170 9.97 16.18 19.61
C THR A 170 11.18 16.68 18.81
N ARG A 171 12.19 15.85 18.59
CA ARG A 171 13.36 16.14 17.77
C ARG A 171 13.05 15.88 16.31
N LEU A 172 13.46 16.79 15.42
CA LEU A 172 13.23 16.67 13.99
C LEU A 172 14.13 15.59 13.40
N GLY A 173 13.54 14.55 12.82
CA GLY A 173 14.25 13.47 12.11
C GLY A 173 14.34 13.71 10.61
N LEU A 174 13.40 14.51 10.07
CA LEU A 174 13.36 14.90 8.66
C LEU A 174 12.92 16.36 8.55
N VAL A 175 13.55 17.13 7.67
CA VAL A 175 13.08 18.44 7.20
C VAL A 175 13.15 18.42 5.69
N MET A 176 11.99 18.51 5.04
CA MET A 176 11.88 18.44 3.58
C MET A 176 12.38 19.75 2.95
N LYS A 177 13.02 19.64 1.80
CA LYS A 177 13.49 20.80 1.03
C LYS A 177 12.30 21.66 0.60
N ASN A 178 12.47 22.97 0.65
CA ASN A 178 11.45 24.00 0.35
C ASN A 178 10.21 23.96 1.26
N SER A 179 10.25 23.23 2.37
CA SER A 179 9.15 23.15 3.33
C SER A 179 9.06 24.38 4.25
N PRO A 180 7.90 24.64 4.89
CA PRO A 180 7.78 25.67 5.92
C PRO A 180 8.80 25.56 7.05
N MET A 181 9.16 24.35 7.47
CA MET A 181 10.20 24.15 8.49
C MET A 181 11.57 24.60 7.99
N GLU A 182 11.96 24.23 6.77
CA GLU A 182 13.23 24.67 6.19
C GLU A 182 13.27 26.17 5.97
N ARG A 183 12.17 26.75 5.42
CA ARG A 183 12.05 28.21 5.22
C ARG A 183 12.16 29.01 6.53
N ALA A 184 11.74 28.43 7.65
CA ALA A 184 11.88 29.01 8.98
C ALA A 184 13.28 28.77 9.59
N GLY A 185 14.19 28.08 8.90
CA GLY A 185 15.56 27.85 9.35
C GLY A 185 15.74 26.68 10.32
N LEU A 186 14.69 25.84 10.51
CA LEU A 186 14.79 24.62 11.30
C LEU A 186 15.54 23.53 10.50
N LYS A 187 16.24 22.65 11.23
CA LYS A 187 17.09 21.60 10.68
C LYS A 187 16.82 20.28 11.36
N VAL A 188 17.24 19.21 10.71
CA VAL A 188 17.27 17.87 11.32
C VAL A 188 18.10 17.92 12.61
N GLY A 189 17.61 17.32 13.68
CA GLY A 189 18.22 17.32 15.01
C GLY A 189 17.72 18.41 15.96
N ASP A 190 17.02 19.45 15.48
CA ASP A 190 16.39 20.45 16.36
C ASP A 190 15.29 19.78 17.21
N ARG A 191 15.24 20.14 18.47
CA ARG A 191 14.21 19.70 19.41
C ARG A 191 13.19 20.80 19.61
N LEU A 192 11.94 20.54 19.24
CA LEU A 192 10.84 21.45 19.45
C LEU A 192 10.46 21.47 20.95
N LEU A 193 10.28 22.66 21.50
CA LEU A 193 10.01 22.87 22.93
C LEU A 193 8.67 23.56 23.18
N THR A 194 8.42 24.68 22.51
CA THR A 194 7.22 25.53 22.75
C THR A 194 6.59 25.99 21.47
N ALA A 195 5.26 26.14 21.46
CA ALA A 195 4.50 26.80 20.42
C ALA A 195 3.77 28.01 21.04
N ASP A 196 4.01 29.21 20.49
CA ASP A 196 3.46 30.47 20.98
C ASP A 196 3.65 30.62 22.51
N GLY A 197 4.86 30.23 22.99
CA GLY A 197 5.25 30.30 24.41
C GLY A 197 4.71 29.16 25.29
N LYS A 198 3.86 28.24 24.76
CA LYS A 198 3.33 27.12 25.51
C LYS A 198 4.18 25.87 25.27
N PRO A 199 4.60 25.13 26.33
CA PRO A 199 5.37 23.91 26.17
C PRO A 199 4.52 22.82 25.50
N ILE A 200 5.13 22.06 24.58
CA ILE A 200 4.55 20.89 23.93
C ILE A 200 5.56 19.76 24.02
N GLU A 201 5.19 18.69 24.69
CA GLU A 201 6.09 17.57 25.00
C GLU A 201 5.94 16.38 24.05
N GLN A 202 4.81 16.30 23.33
CA GLN A 202 4.49 15.16 22.47
C GLN A 202 4.49 15.56 21.00
N TRP A 203 5.09 14.73 20.15
CA TRP A 203 5.11 14.98 18.70
C TRP A 203 3.71 15.06 18.08
N LEU A 204 2.78 14.24 18.54
CA LEU A 204 1.42 14.21 17.98
C LEU A 204 0.64 15.49 18.27
N GLU A 205 0.93 16.16 19.38
CA GLU A 205 0.38 17.50 19.66
C GLU A 205 0.93 18.54 18.67
N TRP A 206 2.24 18.48 18.35
CA TRP A 206 2.85 19.29 17.31
C TRP A 206 2.20 19.04 15.94
N ALA A 207 2.01 17.78 15.56
CA ALA A 207 1.39 17.43 14.29
C ALA A 207 -0.05 17.95 14.18
N ASP A 208 -0.83 17.85 15.27
CA ASP A 208 -2.21 18.35 15.33
C ASP A 208 -2.24 19.89 15.28
N LEU A 209 -1.34 20.56 16.01
CA LEU A 209 -1.20 22.01 15.98
C LEU A 209 -0.93 22.50 14.54
N PHE A 210 0.02 21.91 13.83
CA PHE A 210 0.32 22.30 12.46
C PHE A 210 -0.86 22.06 11.54
N ARG A 211 -1.49 20.89 11.65
CA ARG A 211 -2.64 20.50 10.81
C ARG A 211 -3.80 21.48 10.93
N ARG A 212 -4.09 21.96 12.16
CA ARG A 212 -5.22 22.88 12.43
C ARG A 212 -4.95 24.34 12.09
N ASN A 213 -3.70 24.69 11.76
CA ASN A 213 -3.31 26.09 11.52
C ASN A 213 -2.75 26.31 10.11
N PRO A 214 -3.49 25.95 9.02
CA PRO A 214 -3.04 26.23 7.66
C PRO A 214 -2.88 27.73 7.43
N GLY A 215 -1.73 28.14 6.92
CA GLY A 215 -1.43 29.54 6.61
C GLY A 215 -1.22 30.47 7.80
N ASN A 216 -1.47 30.04 9.03
CA ASN A 216 -1.28 30.84 10.23
C ASN A 216 0.17 30.78 10.73
N ARG A 217 0.66 31.87 11.25
CA ARG A 217 2.01 31.97 11.83
C ARG A 217 2.00 31.38 13.23
N ILE A 218 2.96 30.45 13.48
CA ILE A 218 3.20 29.84 14.78
C ILE A 218 4.64 30.14 15.18
N THR A 219 4.85 30.69 16.38
CA THR A 219 6.20 30.92 16.93
C THR A 219 6.65 29.66 17.66
N ILE A 220 7.72 29.04 17.17
CA ILE A 220 8.28 27.79 17.70
C ILE A 220 9.54 28.09 18.45
N GLY A 221 9.57 27.75 19.76
CA GLY A 221 10.80 27.66 20.53
C GLY A 221 11.44 26.28 20.32
N TYR A 222 12.72 26.25 19.99
CA TYR A 222 13.45 25.01 19.74
C TYR A 222 14.88 25.03 20.29
N GLU A 223 15.42 23.86 20.58
CA GLU A 223 16.80 23.66 21.04
C GLU A 223 17.67 23.14 19.90
N ARG A 224 18.82 23.78 19.73
CA ARG A 224 19.89 23.34 18.82
C ARG A 224 21.24 23.48 19.50
N GLY A 225 21.99 22.38 19.64
CA GLY A 225 23.30 22.38 20.29
C GLY A 225 23.29 22.88 21.73
N GLY A 226 22.22 22.58 22.49
CA GLY A 226 22.06 23.02 23.89
C GLY A 226 21.64 24.49 24.08
N LYS A 227 21.38 25.25 23.00
CA LYS A 227 20.88 26.60 23.04
C LYS A 227 19.45 26.69 22.53
N VAL A 228 18.66 27.54 23.14
CA VAL A 228 17.25 27.75 22.76
C VAL A 228 17.17 28.92 21.77
N TYR A 229 16.37 28.73 20.74
CA TYR A 229 16.10 29.67 19.66
C TYR A 229 14.59 29.77 19.41
N GLU A 230 14.19 30.76 18.68
CA GLU A 230 12.81 30.94 18.19
C GLU A 230 12.79 31.01 16.67
N ALA A 231 11.76 30.43 16.07
CA ALA A 231 11.48 30.53 14.64
C ALA A 231 9.99 30.70 14.39
N ASN A 232 9.65 31.36 13.30
CA ASN A 232 8.27 31.57 12.89
C ASN A 232 7.97 30.63 11.72
N VAL A 233 7.10 29.66 11.96
CA VAL A 233 6.65 28.68 10.95
C VAL A 233 5.24 29.05 10.50
N ARG A 234 5.01 29.02 9.20
CA ARG A 234 3.68 29.17 8.61
C ARG A 234 3.38 27.89 7.81
N PRO A 235 2.53 26.98 8.33
CA PRO A 235 2.17 25.77 7.61
C PRO A 235 1.54 26.09 6.25
N ASP A 236 1.97 25.41 5.20
CA ASP A 236 1.33 25.53 3.88
C ASP A 236 -0.08 24.92 3.95
N ALA A 237 -1.05 25.60 3.32
CA ALA A 237 -2.42 25.08 3.25
C ALA A 237 -2.53 24.04 2.16
N GLU A 238 -3.03 22.86 2.50
CA GLU A 238 -3.36 21.78 1.57
C GLU A 238 -4.83 21.41 1.73
N GLU A 239 -5.53 21.32 0.62
CA GLU A 239 -6.92 20.89 0.58
C GLU A 239 -6.98 19.36 0.42
N LEU A 240 -7.61 18.69 1.37
CA LEU A 240 -7.88 17.26 1.31
C LEU A 240 -9.02 16.96 0.33
N PRO A 241 -9.17 15.70 -0.15
CA PRO A 241 -10.23 15.31 -1.08
C PRO A 241 -11.67 15.57 -0.58
N ASP A 242 -11.85 15.76 0.73
CA ASP A 242 -13.14 16.10 1.37
C ASP A 242 -13.35 17.63 1.50
N GLY A 243 -12.47 18.46 0.93
CA GLY A 243 -12.52 19.91 0.99
C GLY A 243 -11.95 20.51 2.29
N THR A 244 -11.45 19.70 3.21
CA THR A 244 -10.86 20.17 4.46
C THR A 244 -9.47 20.75 4.19
N LEU A 245 -9.23 22.01 4.64
CA LEU A 245 -7.90 22.62 4.60
C LEU A 245 -7.07 22.15 5.81
N VAL A 246 -5.88 21.64 5.54
CA VAL A 246 -4.92 21.23 6.57
C VAL A 246 -3.58 21.90 6.38
N GLY A 247 -2.90 22.19 7.50
CA GLY A 247 -1.55 22.76 7.47
C GLY A 247 -0.48 21.67 7.32
N LYS A 248 0.44 21.87 6.39
CA LYS A 248 1.63 21.04 6.19
C LYS A 248 2.90 21.82 6.47
N VAL A 249 3.87 21.19 7.14
CA VAL A 249 5.16 21.81 7.50
C VAL A 249 6.37 21.07 6.94
N GLY A 250 6.18 19.89 6.34
CA GLY A 250 7.21 19.12 5.67
C GLY A 250 8.30 18.61 6.63
N THR A 251 7.88 18.02 7.74
CA THR A 251 8.80 17.42 8.72
C THR A 251 8.26 16.13 9.29
N ALA A 252 9.17 15.34 9.89
CA ALA A 252 8.84 14.13 10.63
C ALA A 252 9.67 14.04 11.91
N PRO A 253 9.18 13.34 12.96
CA PRO A 253 9.90 13.18 14.21
C PRO A 253 11.10 12.25 14.05
N GLN A 254 12.12 12.46 14.85
CA GLN A 254 13.11 11.44 15.09
C GLN A 254 12.51 10.36 15.98
N ARG A 255 12.70 9.11 15.59
CA ARG A 255 12.32 7.97 16.42
C ARG A 255 13.35 7.74 17.52
N ASP A 256 12.92 7.21 18.63
CA ASP A 256 13.81 6.72 19.68
C ASP A 256 14.48 5.41 19.20
N GLU A 257 15.75 5.47 18.85
CA GLU A 257 16.49 4.33 18.31
C GLU A 257 16.63 3.18 19.32
N ALA A 258 16.76 3.49 20.62
CA ALA A 258 16.84 2.47 21.66
C ALA A 258 15.51 1.71 21.78
N TRP A 259 14.42 2.44 21.71
CA TRP A 259 13.08 1.86 21.65
C TRP A 259 12.86 1.04 20.37
N ASP A 260 13.22 1.59 19.21
CA ASP A 260 13.11 0.87 17.94
C ASP A 260 13.85 -0.47 17.96
N LYS A 261 15.06 -0.50 18.51
CA LYS A 261 15.83 -1.74 18.71
C LYS A 261 15.16 -2.72 19.66
N ARG A 262 14.46 -2.23 20.69
CA ARG A 262 13.73 -3.07 21.68
C ARG A 262 12.49 -3.72 21.05
N VAL A 263 11.75 -2.98 20.22
CA VAL A 263 10.46 -3.46 19.69
C VAL A 263 10.61 -4.21 18.37
N ARG A 264 11.61 -3.91 17.56
CA ARG A 264 11.88 -4.65 16.33
C ARG A 264 12.59 -5.97 16.65
N TYR A 265 12.14 -7.03 16.03
CA TYR A 265 12.84 -8.31 16.07
C TYR A 265 12.82 -8.94 14.68
N GLN A 266 13.89 -9.68 14.41
CA GLN A 266 14.01 -10.44 13.18
C GLN A 266 13.86 -11.93 13.50
N TYR A 267 13.14 -12.62 12.67
CA TYR A 267 13.08 -14.09 12.71
C TYR A 267 13.03 -14.62 11.29
N THR A 268 13.44 -15.86 11.11
CA THR A 268 13.33 -16.56 9.83
C THR A 268 12.17 -17.54 9.93
N PRO A 269 11.07 -17.31 9.21
CA PRO A 269 9.95 -18.23 9.21
C PRO A 269 10.34 -19.56 8.56
N SER A 270 9.64 -20.64 8.91
CA SER A 270 9.75 -21.89 8.19
C SER A 270 9.31 -21.72 6.74
N VAL A 271 9.81 -22.57 5.83
CA VAL A 271 9.46 -22.45 4.40
C VAL A 271 7.95 -22.45 4.15
N PRO A 272 7.13 -23.35 4.73
CA PRO A 272 5.67 -23.29 4.58
C PRO A 272 5.06 -22.00 5.10
N GLU A 273 5.58 -21.47 6.22
CA GLU A 273 5.11 -20.23 6.81
C GLU A 273 5.45 -19.02 5.91
N ALA A 274 6.67 -18.97 5.35
CA ALA A 274 7.08 -17.91 4.42
C ALA A 274 6.18 -17.87 3.18
N PHE A 275 5.81 -19.01 2.61
CA PHE A 275 4.91 -19.08 1.47
C PHE A 275 3.46 -18.74 1.85
N ARG A 276 3.00 -19.12 3.04
CA ARG A 276 1.69 -18.69 3.55
C ARG A 276 1.65 -17.16 3.71
N MET A 277 2.66 -16.56 4.32
CA MET A 277 2.79 -15.10 4.41
C MET A 277 2.83 -14.44 3.02
N GLY A 278 3.51 -15.07 2.06
CA GLY A 278 3.52 -14.64 0.65
C GLY A 278 2.14 -14.66 0.02
N TRP A 279 1.34 -15.69 0.28
CA TRP A 279 -0.05 -15.77 -0.15
C TRP A 279 -0.91 -14.68 0.46
N ASP A 280 -0.82 -14.48 1.78
CA ASP A 280 -1.59 -13.47 2.51
C ASP A 280 -1.24 -12.05 1.99
N LYS A 281 0.03 -11.78 1.76
CA LYS A 281 0.51 -10.50 1.20
C LYS A 281 0.03 -10.28 -0.23
N MET A 282 0.13 -11.31 -1.08
CA MET A 282 -0.37 -11.26 -2.47
C MET A 282 -1.87 -10.98 -2.49
N THR A 283 -2.66 -11.67 -1.65
CA THR A 283 -4.11 -11.49 -1.56
C THR A 283 -4.47 -10.07 -1.10
N SER A 284 -3.82 -9.57 -0.04
CA SER A 284 -4.03 -8.21 0.47
C SER A 284 -3.73 -7.15 -0.57
N TYR A 285 -2.60 -7.25 -1.28
CA TYR A 285 -2.26 -6.31 -2.35
C TYR A 285 -3.19 -6.42 -3.56
N SER A 286 -3.65 -7.64 -3.88
CA SER A 286 -4.63 -7.85 -4.96
C SER A 286 -5.96 -7.13 -4.66
N LEU A 287 -6.48 -7.28 -3.45
CA LEU A 287 -7.70 -6.61 -3.01
C LEU A 287 -7.52 -5.09 -2.98
N MET A 288 -6.42 -4.60 -2.42
CA MET A 288 -6.10 -3.17 -2.38
C MET A 288 -5.98 -2.57 -3.80
N THR A 289 -5.35 -3.28 -4.72
CA THR A 289 -5.22 -2.86 -6.11
C THR A 289 -6.58 -2.82 -6.81
N ALA A 290 -7.41 -3.84 -6.63
CA ALA A 290 -8.76 -3.88 -7.19
C ALA A 290 -9.65 -2.75 -6.62
N GLU A 291 -9.58 -2.50 -5.32
CA GLU A 291 -10.29 -1.39 -4.66
C GLU A 291 -9.83 -0.02 -5.19
N PHE A 292 -8.53 0.17 -5.36
CA PHE A 292 -7.97 1.41 -5.93
C PHE A 292 -8.50 1.67 -7.33
N PHE A 293 -8.51 0.66 -8.21
CA PHE A 293 -9.10 0.79 -9.54
C PHE A 293 -10.61 1.04 -9.50
N GLY A 294 -11.33 0.39 -8.59
CA GLY A 294 -12.76 0.68 -8.36
C GLY A 294 -13.00 2.14 -7.96
N LYS A 295 -12.17 2.68 -7.07
CA LYS A 295 -12.22 4.10 -6.66
C LYS A 295 -11.81 5.04 -7.80
N LEU A 296 -10.86 4.64 -8.63
CA LEU A 296 -10.43 5.42 -9.80
C LEU A 296 -11.57 5.55 -10.83
N ILE A 297 -12.25 4.45 -11.15
CA ILE A 297 -13.38 4.43 -12.09
C ILE A 297 -14.56 5.25 -11.55
N THR A 298 -14.80 5.24 -10.24
CA THR A 298 -15.86 6.02 -9.60
C THR A 298 -15.51 7.48 -9.30
N GLY A 299 -14.30 7.94 -9.69
CA GLY A 299 -13.82 9.31 -9.44
C GLY A 299 -13.50 9.63 -7.98
N LYS A 300 -13.42 8.60 -7.12
CA LYS A 300 -13.09 8.75 -5.69
C LYS A 300 -11.59 8.70 -5.38
N ALA A 301 -10.76 8.32 -6.36
CA ALA A 301 -9.32 8.34 -6.24
C ALA A 301 -8.71 9.36 -7.20
N SER A 302 -7.65 10.06 -6.76
CA SER A 302 -6.94 11.01 -7.62
C SER A 302 -6.05 10.29 -8.63
N LEU A 303 -6.04 10.78 -9.86
CA LEU A 303 -5.13 10.34 -10.91
C LEU A 303 -3.66 10.64 -10.60
N SER A 304 -3.37 11.57 -9.68
CA SER A 304 -2.00 11.90 -9.24
C SER A 304 -1.27 10.73 -8.56
N HIS A 305 -2.00 9.71 -8.08
CA HIS A 305 -1.44 8.51 -7.48
C HIS A 305 -1.02 7.44 -8.50
N VAL A 306 -1.35 7.63 -9.78
CA VAL A 306 -0.93 6.71 -10.83
C VAL A 306 0.53 6.96 -11.17
N SER A 307 1.37 5.94 -10.94
CA SER A 307 2.80 5.97 -11.25
C SER A 307 3.05 5.48 -12.67
N GLY A 308 4.00 6.09 -13.35
CA GLY A 308 4.39 5.71 -14.70
C GLY A 308 5.70 4.91 -14.74
N PRO A 309 6.19 4.62 -15.96
CA PRO A 309 7.37 3.77 -16.16
C PRO A 309 8.64 4.30 -15.51
N LEU A 310 8.82 5.62 -15.43
CA LEU A 310 10.01 6.23 -14.82
C LEU A 310 10.03 6.02 -13.31
N THR A 311 8.89 6.20 -12.64
CA THR A 311 8.75 5.90 -11.20
C THR A 311 9.00 4.41 -10.94
N ILE A 312 8.49 3.51 -11.77
CA ILE A 312 8.72 2.06 -11.63
C ILE A 312 10.22 1.75 -11.75
N ALA A 313 10.91 2.34 -12.73
CA ALA A 313 12.36 2.15 -12.91
C ALA A 313 13.17 2.70 -11.73
N ASP A 314 12.82 3.87 -11.20
CA ASP A 314 13.47 4.45 -10.01
C ASP A 314 13.29 3.56 -8.78
N VAL A 315 12.06 3.09 -8.51
CA VAL A 315 11.78 2.17 -7.40
C VAL A 315 12.50 0.84 -7.58
N ALA A 316 12.60 0.31 -8.81
CA ALA A 316 13.37 -0.89 -9.11
C ALA A 316 14.85 -0.70 -8.74
N GLY A 317 15.45 0.41 -9.17
CA GLY A 317 16.85 0.74 -8.86
C GLY A 317 17.10 0.90 -7.36
N ARG A 318 16.22 1.60 -6.64
CA ARG A 318 16.30 1.76 -5.18
C ARG A 318 16.13 0.42 -4.46
N SER A 319 15.18 -0.42 -4.89
CA SER A 319 14.96 -1.73 -4.30
C SER A 319 16.16 -2.65 -4.50
N ALA A 320 16.80 -2.61 -5.68
CA ALA A 320 18.02 -3.36 -5.94
C ALA A 320 19.20 -2.88 -5.08
N ALA A 321 19.33 -1.56 -4.87
CA ALA A 321 20.35 -0.98 -3.99
C ALA A 321 20.16 -1.36 -2.52
N LEU A 322 18.92 -1.61 -2.07
CA LEU A 322 18.59 -2.08 -0.72
C LEU A 322 18.87 -3.59 -0.52
N GLY A 323 19.12 -4.34 -1.60
CA GLY A 323 19.49 -5.75 -1.56
C GLY A 323 18.43 -6.67 -2.17
N ILE A 324 18.82 -7.94 -2.28
CA ILE A 324 18.02 -8.97 -3.00
C ILE A 324 16.62 -9.15 -2.42
N GLN A 325 16.46 -9.08 -1.10
CA GLN A 325 15.17 -9.23 -0.45
C GLN A 325 14.18 -8.14 -0.90
N SER A 326 14.58 -6.87 -0.80
CA SER A 326 13.76 -5.73 -1.23
C SER A 326 13.45 -5.79 -2.73
N TYR A 327 14.40 -6.26 -3.54
CA TYR A 327 14.19 -6.42 -4.97
C TYR A 327 13.17 -7.52 -5.30
N LEU A 328 13.22 -8.65 -4.59
CA LEU A 328 12.22 -9.71 -4.73
C LEU A 328 10.81 -9.22 -4.33
N GLU A 329 10.69 -8.44 -3.26
CA GLU A 329 9.41 -7.85 -2.85
C GLU A 329 8.88 -6.85 -3.89
N PHE A 330 9.75 -6.05 -4.49
CA PHE A 330 9.39 -5.16 -5.58
C PHE A 330 8.88 -5.95 -6.80
N LEU A 331 9.60 -6.98 -7.23
CA LEU A 331 9.18 -7.84 -8.35
C LEU A 331 7.85 -8.54 -8.06
N ALA A 332 7.65 -9.00 -6.83
CA ALA A 332 6.39 -9.59 -6.39
C ALA A 332 5.23 -8.58 -6.50
N LEU A 333 5.44 -7.35 -6.02
CA LEU A 333 4.43 -6.28 -6.12
C LEU A 333 4.07 -5.96 -7.57
N VAL A 334 5.06 -5.85 -8.45
CA VAL A 334 4.83 -5.64 -9.89
C VAL A 334 4.05 -6.80 -10.48
N SER A 335 4.39 -8.04 -10.11
CA SER A 335 3.70 -9.24 -10.58
C SER A 335 2.23 -9.29 -10.11
N VAL A 336 1.94 -8.92 -8.85
CA VAL A 336 0.55 -8.74 -8.36
C VAL A 336 -0.18 -7.71 -9.19
N SER A 337 0.43 -6.53 -9.37
CA SER A 337 -0.20 -5.43 -10.12
C SER A 337 -0.54 -5.84 -11.56
N LEU A 338 0.38 -6.51 -12.25
CA LEU A 338 0.14 -7.04 -13.61
C LEU A 338 -0.96 -8.10 -13.62
N GLY A 339 -0.94 -9.03 -12.65
CA GLY A 339 -1.97 -10.06 -12.54
C GLY A 339 -3.37 -9.48 -12.33
N VAL A 340 -3.51 -8.56 -11.38
CA VAL A 340 -4.79 -7.92 -11.07
C VAL A 340 -5.25 -7.02 -12.21
N MET A 341 -4.37 -6.19 -12.77
CA MET A 341 -4.71 -5.31 -13.90
C MET A 341 -5.21 -6.11 -15.09
N ASN A 342 -4.53 -7.21 -15.42
CA ASN A 342 -4.95 -8.07 -16.53
C ASN A 342 -6.29 -8.78 -16.27
N LEU A 343 -6.72 -8.94 -15.02
CA LEU A 343 -8.05 -9.46 -14.68
C LEU A 343 -9.16 -8.41 -14.71
N LEU A 344 -8.83 -7.12 -14.81
CA LEU A 344 -9.85 -6.07 -14.92
C LEU A 344 -10.68 -6.22 -16.22
N PRO A 345 -12.00 -5.93 -16.19
CA PRO A 345 -12.89 -6.08 -17.35
C PRO A 345 -12.66 -4.95 -18.40
N VAL A 346 -11.40 -4.77 -18.80
CA VAL A 346 -11.01 -3.77 -19.82
C VAL A 346 -10.73 -4.47 -21.14
N PRO A 347 -11.39 -4.11 -22.24
CA PRO A 347 -11.35 -4.85 -23.51
C PRO A 347 -9.99 -5.07 -24.17
N VAL A 348 -8.95 -4.38 -23.72
CA VAL A 348 -7.57 -4.51 -24.22
C VAL A 348 -6.76 -5.53 -23.39
N LEU A 349 -7.24 -5.86 -22.19
CA LEU A 349 -6.60 -6.75 -21.24
C LEU A 349 -7.25 -8.14 -21.28
N ASP A 350 -6.57 -9.13 -20.71
CA ASP A 350 -7.08 -10.51 -20.63
C ASP A 350 -8.47 -10.59 -19.98
N GLY A 351 -8.73 -9.77 -18.94
CA GLY A 351 -10.02 -9.67 -18.27
C GLY A 351 -11.18 -9.26 -19.21
N GLY A 352 -10.93 -8.41 -20.19
CA GLY A 352 -11.92 -8.08 -21.22
C GLY A 352 -12.26 -9.28 -22.09
N HIS A 353 -11.25 -10.07 -22.49
CA HIS A 353 -11.48 -11.32 -23.23
C HIS A 353 -12.21 -12.36 -22.36
N LEU A 354 -11.90 -12.46 -21.08
CA LEU A 354 -12.61 -13.32 -20.14
C LEU A 354 -14.12 -12.98 -20.08
N VAL A 355 -14.43 -11.68 -20.02
CA VAL A 355 -15.84 -11.21 -20.06
C VAL A 355 -16.51 -11.61 -21.39
N TYR A 356 -15.84 -11.44 -22.53
CA TYR A 356 -16.39 -11.80 -23.83
C TYR A 356 -16.64 -13.31 -23.93
N TYR A 357 -15.71 -14.16 -23.53
CA TYR A 357 -15.88 -15.61 -23.59
C TYR A 357 -16.90 -16.12 -22.56
N THR A 358 -16.99 -15.50 -21.40
CA THR A 358 -18.03 -15.81 -20.41
C THR A 358 -19.42 -15.45 -20.94
N ALA A 359 -19.57 -14.29 -21.56
CA ALA A 359 -20.82 -13.88 -22.18
C ALA A 359 -21.22 -14.79 -23.35
N GLU A 360 -20.25 -15.23 -24.17
CA GLU A 360 -20.45 -16.20 -25.24
C GLU A 360 -20.91 -17.55 -24.68
N TRP A 361 -20.28 -18.02 -23.61
CA TRP A 361 -20.64 -19.29 -22.97
C TRP A 361 -22.07 -19.27 -22.42
N ILE A 362 -22.47 -18.18 -21.75
CA ILE A 362 -23.83 -18.04 -21.20
C ILE A 362 -24.88 -17.91 -22.31
N ARG A 363 -24.57 -17.17 -23.39
CA ARG A 363 -25.51 -16.90 -24.47
C ARG A 363 -25.56 -17.99 -25.56
N GLY A 364 -24.57 -18.88 -25.58
CA GLY A 364 -24.40 -19.88 -26.64
C GLY A 364 -24.05 -19.29 -28.02
N LYS A 365 -23.73 -17.98 -28.10
CA LYS A 365 -23.38 -17.27 -29.34
C LYS A 365 -22.23 -16.28 -29.05
N PRO A 366 -21.25 -16.14 -29.96
CA PRO A 366 -20.21 -15.15 -29.84
C PRO A 366 -20.76 -13.72 -29.86
N LEU A 367 -20.08 -12.78 -29.22
CA LEU A 367 -20.39 -11.36 -29.34
C LEU A 367 -20.07 -10.89 -30.76
N SER A 368 -20.88 -9.97 -31.29
CA SER A 368 -20.66 -9.43 -32.63
C SER A 368 -19.30 -8.71 -32.68
N GLU A 369 -18.62 -8.83 -33.83
CA GLU A 369 -17.34 -8.17 -34.10
C GLU A 369 -17.41 -6.66 -33.88
N ARG A 370 -18.57 -6.05 -34.18
CA ARG A 370 -18.79 -4.62 -33.95
C ARG A 370 -18.72 -4.24 -32.49
N ILE A 371 -19.28 -5.05 -31.57
CA ILE A 371 -19.22 -4.80 -30.12
C ILE A 371 -17.79 -4.96 -29.63
N GLN A 372 -17.08 -6.00 -30.08
CA GLN A 372 -15.70 -6.22 -29.74
C GLN A 372 -14.79 -5.08 -30.24
N ALA A 373 -14.97 -4.62 -31.48
CA ALA A 373 -14.22 -3.52 -32.05
C ALA A 373 -14.47 -2.17 -31.33
N ILE A 374 -15.70 -1.89 -30.92
CA ILE A 374 -16.02 -0.69 -30.14
C ILE A 374 -15.35 -0.77 -28.76
N GLY A 375 -15.46 -1.90 -28.08
CA GLY A 375 -14.83 -2.14 -26.78
C GLY A 375 -13.32 -1.96 -26.86
N LEU A 376 -12.67 -2.56 -27.87
CA LEU A 376 -11.23 -2.43 -28.09
C LEU A 376 -10.80 -0.98 -28.29
N ARG A 377 -11.50 -0.21 -29.11
CA ARG A 377 -11.20 1.23 -29.36
C ARG A 377 -11.32 2.04 -28.06
N PHE A 378 -12.39 1.80 -27.29
CA PHE A 378 -12.61 2.50 -26.02
C PHE A 378 -11.53 2.12 -24.98
N GLY A 379 -11.24 0.82 -24.85
CA GLY A 379 -10.22 0.33 -23.93
C GLY A 379 -8.81 0.88 -24.27
N LEU A 380 -8.48 0.91 -25.58
CA LEU A 380 -7.21 1.47 -26.05
C LEU A 380 -7.09 2.97 -25.75
N ALA A 381 -8.17 3.73 -26.00
CA ALA A 381 -8.20 5.17 -25.72
C ALA A 381 -8.05 5.44 -24.20
N ALA A 382 -8.75 4.69 -23.34
CA ALA A 382 -8.63 4.81 -21.90
C ALA A 382 -7.22 4.45 -21.40
N MET A 383 -6.61 3.39 -21.94
CA MET A 383 -5.25 2.97 -21.59
C MET A 383 -4.21 4.01 -22.01
N LEU A 384 -4.34 4.57 -23.22
CA LEU A 384 -3.45 5.65 -23.68
C LEU A 384 -3.58 6.90 -22.81
N MET A 385 -4.80 7.28 -22.43
CA MET A 385 -5.05 8.40 -21.53
C MET A 385 -4.38 8.17 -20.16
N LEU A 386 -4.56 6.98 -19.56
CA LEU A 386 -3.93 6.65 -18.28
C LEU A 386 -2.39 6.67 -18.39
N MET A 387 -1.83 6.19 -19.51
CA MET A 387 -0.38 6.21 -19.75
C MET A 387 0.14 7.64 -19.86
N LEU A 388 -0.57 8.54 -20.55
CA LEU A 388 -0.22 9.96 -20.64
C LEU A 388 -0.25 10.64 -19.26
N VAL A 389 -1.29 10.38 -18.47
CA VAL A 389 -1.39 10.90 -17.10
C VAL A 389 -0.26 10.37 -16.23
N ALA A 390 0.03 9.07 -16.27
CA ALA A 390 1.11 8.45 -15.52
C ALA A 390 2.47 9.06 -15.89
N PHE A 391 2.73 9.27 -17.18
CA PHE A 391 3.96 9.89 -17.66
C PHE A 391 4.08 11.37 -17.24
N PHE A 392 2.98 12.12 -17.30
CA PHE A 392 2.93 13.49 -16.79
C PHE A 392 3.21 13.56 -15.27
N ASN A 393 2.63 12.66 -14.50
CA ASN A 393 2.89 12.55 -13.06
C ASN A 393 4.37 12.23 -12.78
N ASP A 394 4.97 11.32 -13.56
CA ASP A 394 6.39 10.98 -13.43
C ASP A 394 7.29 12.19 -13.67
N ILE A 395 7.02 12.96 -14.72
CA ILE A 395 7.78 14.19 -15.04
C ILE A 395 7.65 15.19 -13.88
N ASN A 396 6.44 15.43 -13.38
CA ASN A 396 6.24 16.34 -12.27
C ASN A 396 6.94 15.89 -10.97
N ARG A 397 7.08 14.57 -10.74
CA ARG A 397 7.81 14.05 -9.57
C ARG A 397 9.32 14.15 -9.70
N LEU A 398 9.86 14.07 -10.90
CA LEU A 398 11.30 14.09 -11.14
C LEU A 398 11.85 15.50 -11.32
N PHE A 399 11.06 16.43 -11.82
CA PHE A 399 11.49 17.77 -12.22
C PHE A 399 10.72 18.92 -11.56
N GLY A 400 9.62 18.66 -10.86
CA GLY A 400 8.84 19.60 -10.06
C GLY A 400 9.18 19.45 -8.60
#